data_705039e31fd3782807930505b7d3c7b8
#
_entry.id   705039e31fd3782807930505b7d3c7b8
#
_cell.length_a   1.000
_cell.length_b   1.000
_cell.length_c   1.000
_cell.angle_alpha   90.00
_cell.angle_beta   90.00
_cell.angle_gamma   90.00
#
_symmetry.space_group_name_H-M   'P 1'
#
loop_
_entity.id
_entity.type
_entity.pdbx_description
1 polymer ?
#
loop_
_entity_poly.entity_id
_entity_poly.type
_entity_poly.pdbx_seq_one_letter_code
_entity_poly.pdbx_strand_id
1 'polypeptide(L)'
;MPIEKTPEGTYGTKMPGGKFLARLLEPLAKRQIDSYRKTGGNSRMLRMMKRPIVLVTTKGARSGLERTVTLNGFADGEDAWLVVASNSGAATHPAWFLNMGKHPDDIWLEVGSRKMKVRGDSITGREREEAYARVTNVVKQYAGYVKKTDREIPVVRLTRTSG
;
A
#
# COMPACT_ATOMS: atom_id res chain seq x y z
N MET A 1 16.83 -1.05 3.02
CA MET A 1 16.63 -1.10 4.49
C MET A 1 15.35 -1.88 4.79
N PRO A 2 15.34 -2.71 5.81
CA PRO A 2 14.11 -3.41 6.19
C PRO A 2 12.99 -2.42 6.51
N ILE A 3 11.77 -2.92 6.63
CA ILE A 3 10.61 -2.09 6.97
C ILE A 3 10.85 -1.43 8.34
N GLU A 4 10.86 -0.11 8.34
CA GLU A 4 11.09 0.71 9.52
C GLU A 4 9.81 1.42 9.92
N LYS A 5 9.28 1.06 11.10
CA LYS A 5 8.08 1.69 11.63
C LYS A 5 8.45 3.07 12.20
N THR A 6 7.97 4.12 11.54
CA THR A 6 8.05 5.48 12.10
C THR A 6 7.06 5.65 13.27
N PRO A 7 7.25 6.64 14.15
CA PRO A 7 6.29 6.92 15.21
C PRO A 7 4.87 7.18 14.69
N GLU A 8 3.86 6.79 15.45
CA GLU A 8 2.48 7.16 15.16
C GLU A 8 2.27 8.66 15.38
N GLY A 9 1.32 9.25 14.67
CA GLY A 9 0.98 10.65 14.81
C GLY A 9 0.10 10.92 16.02
N THR A 10 0.08 12.16 16.46
CA THR A 10 -0.80 12.64 17.54
C THR A 10 -2.18 13.03 17.02
N TYR A 11 -2.28 13.36 15.73
CA TYR A 11 -3.55 13.65 15.05
C TYR A 11 -3.55 13.08 13.63
N GLY A 12 -4.73 12.93 13.06
CA GLY A 12 -4.90 12.44 11.69
C GLY A 12 -6.35 12.22 11.34
N THR A 13 -6.58 11.80 10.09
CA THR A 13 -7.91 11.46 9.60
C THR A 13 -8.53 10.37 10.44
N LYS A 14 -9.74 10.62 10.95
CA LYS A 14 -10.56 9.60 11.63
C LYS A 14 -11.44 8.92 10.61
N MET A 15 -11.38 7.60 10.56
CA MET A 15 -12.29 6.80 9.74
C MET A 15 -13.68 6.78 10.41
N PRO A 16 -14.73 7.33 9.78
CA PRO A 16 -16.07 7.23 10.33
C PRO A 16 -16.50 5.76 10.36
N GLY A 17 -17.16 5.33 11.42
CA GLY A 17 -17.69 3.97 11.57
C GLY A 17 -16.70 2.88 12.00
N GLY A 18 -15.41 3.20 12.09
CA GLY A 18 -14.39 2.31 12.65
C GLY A 18 -14.43 0.88 12.09
N LYS A 19 -14.26 -0.11 12.97
CA LYS A 19 -14.23 -1.55 12.61
C LYS A 19 -15.55 -2.06 12.01
N PHE A 20 -16.68 -1.45 12.36
CA PHE A 20 -18.00 -1.84 11.85
C PHE A 20 -18.13 -1.52 10.36
N LEU A 21 -17.77 -0.31 9.95
CA LEU A 21 -17.79 0.09 8.53
C LEU A 21 -16.79 -0.72 7.70
N ALA A 22 -15.59 -0.97 8.23
CA ALA A 22 -14.59 -1.80 7.57
C ALA A 22 -15.13 -3.21 7.29
N ARG A 23 -15.84 -3.80 8.25
CA ARG A 23 -16.46 -5.13 8.13
C ARG A 23 -17.60 -5.14 7.10
N LEU A 24 -18.37 -4.05 7.06
CA LEU A 24 -19.47 -3.89 6.09
C LEU A 24 -18.94 -3.74 4.66
N LEU A 25 -17.78 -3.12 4.47
CA LEU A 25 -17.15 -2.90 3.17
C LEU A 25 -16.25 -4.07 2.70
N GLU A 26 -15.99 -5.04 3.57
CA GLU A 26 -15.15 -6.21 3.25
C GLU A 26 -15.60 -6.99 2.00
N PRO A 27 -16.91 -7.28 1.78
CA PRO A 27 -17.36 -7.93 0.56
C PRO A 27 -17.07 -7.13 -0.70
N LEU A 28 -17.15 -5.80 -0.62
CA LEU A 28 -16.85 -4.90 -1.73
C LEU A 28 -15.37 -4.91 -2.08
N ALA A 29 -14.49 -4.86 -1.06
CA ALA A 29 -13.05 -4.97 -1.23
C ALA A 29 -12.66 -6.31 -1.84
N LYS A 30 -13.24 -7.42 -1.37
CA LYS A 30 -13.03 -8.76 -1.93
C LYS A 30 -13.45 -8.82 -3.41
N ARG A 31 -14.59 -8.27 -3.75
CA ARG A 31 -15.09 -8.21 -5.13
C ARG A 31 -14.16 -7.40 -6.04
N GLN A 32 -13.57 -6.34 -5.54
CA GLN A 32 -12.58 -5.54 -6.26
C GLN A 32 -11.30 -6.34 -6.54
N ILE A 33 -10.80 -7.09 -5.55
CA ILE A 33 -9.64 -7.96 -5.68
C ILE A 33 -9.91 -9.06 -6.71
N ASP A 34 -11.05 -9.74 -6.62
CA ASP A 34 -11.46 -10.79 -7.56
C ASP A 34 -11.58 -10.25 -8.99
N SER A 35 -12.15 -9.07 -9.16
CA SER A 35 -12.25 -8.38 -10.46
C SER A 35 -10.87 -8.03 -11.01
N TYR A 36 -9.96 -7.56 -10.16
CA TYR A 36 -8.57 -7.29 -10.56
C TYR A 36 -7.89 -8.56 -11.09
N ARG A 37 -7.97 -9.65 -10.35
CA ARG A 37 -7.37 -10.94 -10.74
C ARG A 37 -7.98 -11.51 -12.01
N LYS A 38 -9.29 -11.44 -12.14
CA LYS A 38 -10.03 -11.93 -13.32
C LYS A 38 -9.66 -11.17 -14.60
N THR A 39 -9.40 -9.88 -14.51
CA THR A 39 -9.12 -9.00 -15.66
C THR A 39 -7.65 -8.67 -15.85
N GLY A 40 -6.76 -9.20 -14.98
CA GLY A 40 -5.34 -8.82 -15.00
C GLY A 40 -5.14 -7.32 -14.74
N GLY A 41 -5.95 -6.73 -13.86
CA GLY A 41 -5.90 -5.30 -13.56
C GLY A 41 -6.49 -4.39 -14.63
N ASN A 42 -7.12 -4.95 -15.65
CA ASN A 42 -7.62 -4.20 -16.81
C ASN A 42 -9.15 -4.06 -16.86
N SER A 43 -9.82 -4.06 -15.70
CA SER A 43 -11.26 -3.82 -15.65
C SER A 43 -11.60 -2.39 -16.08
N ARG A 44 -12.80 -2.20 -16.66
CA ARG A 44 -13.29 -0.88 -17.07
C ARG A 44 -13.24 0.12 -15.92
N MET A 45 -13.63 -0.30 -14.71
CA MET A 45 -13.61 0.53 -13.52
C MET A 45 -12.18 0.98 -13.15
N LEU A 46 -11.21 0.08 -13.17
CA LEU A 46 -9.80 0.40 -12.85
C LEU A 46 -9.20 1.36 -13.88
N ARG A 47 -9.52 1.16 -15.17
CA ARG A 47 -9.10 2.09 -16.23
C ARG A 47 -9.67 3.50 -16.05
N MET A 48 -10.93 3.59 -15.60
CA MET A 48 -11.57 4.88 -15.31
C MET A 48 -10.92 5.62 -14.13
N MET A 49 -10.39 4.90 -13.15
CA MET A 49 -9.70 5.50 -11.99
C MET A 49 -8.39 6.21 -12.37
N LYS A 50 -7.80 5.87 -13.52
CA LYS A 50 -6.52 6.42 -14.01
C LYS A 50 -5.40 6.37 -12.96
N ARG A 51 -5.36 5.29 -12.18
CA ARG A 51 -4.40 5.08 -11.09
C ARG A 51 -3.65 3.77 -11.30
N PRO A 52 -2.36 3.71 -10.92
CA PRO A 52 -1.54 2.50 -11.02
C PRO A 52 -1.92 1.52 -9.90
N ILE A 53 -3.02 0.79 -10.04
CA ILE A 53 -3.51 -0.14 -9.02
C ILE A 53 -2.70 -1.44 -9.05
N VAL A 54 -2.32 -1.89 -7.87
CA VAL A 54 -1.68 -3.19 -7.61
C VAL A 54 -2.36 -3.89 -6.44
N LEU A 55 -2.16 -5.20 -6.32
CA LEU A 55 -2.54 -5.96 -5.14
C LEU A 55 -1.30 -6.31 -4.33
N VAL A 56 -1.37 -6.11 -3.03
CA VAL A 56 -0.33 -6.51 -2.09
C VAL A 56 -0.91 -7.50 -1.10
N THR A 57 -0.30 -8.68 -1.01
CA THR A 57 -0.65 -9.71 -0.05
C THR A 57 0.43 -9.81 1.02
N THR A 58 0.03 -9.72 2.27
CA THR A 58 0.90 -9.83 3.45
C THR A 58 0.33 -10.84 4.43
N LYS A 59 1.18 -11.37 5.30
CA LYS A 59 0.77 -12.23 6.41
C LYS A 59 0.39 -11.38 7.62
N GLY A 60 -0.81 -11.55 8.13
CA GLY A 60 -1.32 -10.78 9.27
C GLY A 60 -0.43 -10.90 10.50
N ALA A 61 0.01 -9.76 11.04
CA ALA A 61 0.96 -9.70 12.16
C ALA A 61 0.47 -10.43 13.42
N ARG A 62 -0.85 -10.47 13.64
CA ARG A 62 -1.49 -11.13 14.79
C ARG A 62 -2.09 -12.48 14.43
N SER A 63 -2.77 -12.58 13.28
CA SER A 63 -3.52 -13.77 12.90
C SER A 63 -2.70 -14.82 12.15
N GLY A 64 -1.58 -14.41 11.52
CA GLY A 64 -0.82 -15.26 10.60
C GLY A 64 -1.55 -15.58 9.28
N LEU A 65 -2.76 -15.05 9.08
CA LEU A 65 -3.55 -15.26 7.86
C LEU A 65 -3.13 -14.31 6.76
N GLU A 66 -3.19 -14.76 5.51
CA GLU A 66 -2.97 -13.89 4.36
C GLU A 66 -4.03 -12.78 4.27
N ARG A 67 -3.56 -11.57 3.97
CA ARG A 67 -4.38 -10.38 3.79
C ARG A 67 -3.97 -9.69 2.50
N THR A 68 -4.89 -9.56 1.58
CA THR A 68 -4.68 -8.85 0.31
C THR A 68 -5.37 -7.50 0.36
N VAL A 69 -4.65 -6.47 -0.07
CA VAL A 69 -5.16 -5.09 -0.17
C VAL A 69 -4.91 -4.53 -1.56
N THR A 70 -5.77 -3.62 -1.98
CA THR A 70 -5.61 -2.84 -3.21
C THR A 70 -4.88 -1.54 -2.87
N LEU A 71 -3.76 -1.29 -3.53
CA LEU A 71 -2.95 -0.10 -3.34
C LEU A 71 -2.64 0.57 -4.67
N ASN A 72 -2.25 1.85 -4.64
CA ASN A 72 -1.51 2.44 -5.73
C ASN A 72 -0.05 1.94 -5.64
N GLY A 73 0.46 1.39 -6.74
CA GLY A 73 1.84 0.93 -6.86
C GLY A 73 2.51 1.60 -8.03
N PHE A 74 3.56 2.37 -7.78
CA PHE A 74 4.24 3.18 -8.78
C PHE A 74 5.52 2.50 -9.22
N ALA A 75 5.69 2.21 -10.51
CA ALA A 75 6.89 1.58 -11.02
C ALA A 75 8.15 2.40 -10.65
N ASP A 76 9.17 1.70 -10.17
CA ASP A 76 10.46 2.25 -9.75
C ASP A 76 11.61 1.43 -10.36
N GLY A 77 11.69 1.48 -11.69
CA GLY A 77 12.54 0.61 -12.49
C GLY A 77 11.78 -0.62 -13.01
N GLU A 78 12.52 -1.63 -13.47
CA GLU A 78 11.94 -2.82 -14.11
C GLU A 78 11.33 -3.81 -13.11
N ASP A 79 11.96 -3.96 -11.94
CA ASP A 79 11.63 -4.99 -10.95
C ASP A 79 11.31 -4.41 -9.56
N ALA A 80 10.93 -3.14 -9.49
CA ALA A 80 10.55 -2.51 -8.23
C ALA A 80 9.34 -1.59 -8.37
N TRP A 81 8.62 -1.41 -7.27
CA TRP A 81 7.43 -0.55 -7.16
C TRP A 81 7.42 0.18 -5.83
N LEU A 82 6.96 1.43 -5.87
CA LEU A 82 6.72 2.21 -4.66
C LEU A 82 5.27 2.07 -4.21
N VAL A 83 5.08 1.87 -2.92
CA VAL A 83 3.80 1.96 -2.24
C VAL A 83 3.91 2.90 -1.05
N VAL A 84 2.83 3.59 -0.73
CA VAL A 84 2.83 4.64 0.30
C VAL A 84 1.89 4.25 1.44
N ALA A 85 2.42 4.17 2.64
CA ALA A 85 1.66 3.81 3.84
C ALA A 85 0.90 5.02 4.42
N SER A 86 0.10 5.69 3.57
CA SER A 86 -0.60 6.92 3.91
C SER A 86 -1.76 6.71 4.89
N ASN A 87 -2.44 5.58 4.81
CA ASN A 87 -3.66 5.30 5.56
C ASN A 87 -4.66 6.48 5.51
N SER A 88 -4.79 7.11 4.33
CA SER A 88 -5.62 8.31 4.09
C SER A 88 -5.28 9.50 5.01
N GLY A 89 -4.06 9.58 5.51
CA GLY A 89 -3.62 10.61 6.45
C GLY A 89 -4.04 10.35 7.91
N ALA A 90 -4.34 9.11 8.27
CA ALA A 90 -4.60 8.75 9.67
C ALA A 90 -3.33 8.83 10.52
N ALA A 91 -3.51 9.00 11.84
CA ALA A 91 -2.42 9.01 12.80
C ALA A 91 -1.71 7.65 12.92
N THR A 92 -2.40 6.57 12.60
CA THR A 92 -1.89 5.19 12.67
C THR A 92 -1.42 4.68 11.32
N HIS A 93 -0.50 3.72 11.36
CA HIS A 93 -0.06 3.01 10.15
C HIS A 93 -1.13 2.05 9.64
N PRO A 94 -1.20 1.81 8.32
CA PRO A 94 -2.08 0.79 7.77
C PRO A 94 -1.59 -0.62 8.18
N ALA A 95 -2.54 -1.54 8.34
CA ALA A 95 -2.24 -2.90 8.78
C ALA A 95 -1.24 -3.63 7.89
N TRP A 96 -1.34 -3.48 6.57
CA TRP A 96 -0.42 -4.12 5.62
C TRP A 96 1.05 -3.71 5.84
N PHE A 97 1.30 -2.46 6.21
CA PHE A 97 2.65 -1.96 6.51
C PHE A 97 3.22 -2.62 7.77
N LEU A 98 2.39 -2.73 8.82
CA LEU A 98 2.78 -3.43 10.06
C LEU A 98 3.00 -4.93 9.80
N ASN A 99 2.20 -5.53 8.95
CA ASN A 99 2.33 -6.93 8.53
C ASN A 99 3.67 -7.18 7.82
N MET A 100 4.06 -6.30 6.90
CA MET A 100 5.36 -6.38 6.21
C MET A 100 6.53 -6.33 7.18
N GLY A 101 6.47 -5.46 8.18
CA GLY A 101 7.51 -5.37 9.20
C GLY A 101 7.62 -6.62 10.06
N LYS A 102 6.50 -7.30 10.32
CA LYS A 102 6.46 -8.53 11.14
C LYS A 102 6.83 -9.78 10.34
N HIS A 103 6.45 -9.85 9.06
CA HIS A 103 6.66 -10.99 8.17
C HIS A 103 7.30 -10.54 6.85
N PRO A 104 8.58 -10.13 6.87
CA PRO A 104 9.24 -9.53 5.70
C PRO A 104 9.44 -10.52 4.55
N ASP A 105 9.42 -11.82 4.82
CA ASP A 105 9.60 -12.87 3.81
C ASP A 105 8.27 -13.33 3.18
N ASP A 106 7.14 -12.83 3.66
CA ASP A 106 5.80 -13.24 3.21
C ASP A 106 5.05 -12.07 2.56
N ILE A 107 5.68 -11.46 1.55
CA ILE A 107 5.11 -10.33 0.81
C ILE A 107 4.98 -10.70 -0.67
N TRP A 108 3.76 -10.59 -1.20
CA TRP A 108 3.45 -10.83 -2.60
C TRP A 108 2.86 -9.60 -3.25
N LEU A 109 3.29 -9.34 -4.49
CA LEU A 109 2.81 -8.24 -5.32
C LEU A 109 2.16 -8.80 -6.58
N GLU A 110 0.98 -8.29 -6.92
CA GLU A 110 0.31 -8.56 -8.19
C GLU A 110 0.24 -7.26 -8.99
N VAL A 111 0.88 -7.27 -10.16
CA VAL A 111 0.88 -6.15 -11.12
C VAL A 111 0.32 -6.66 -12.43
N GLY A 112 -0.88 -6.23 -12.79
CA GLY A 112 -1.59 -6.82 -13.91
C GLY A 112 -1.86 -8.31 -13.66
N SER A 113 -1.47 -9.16 -14.58
CA SER A 113 -1.60 -10.62 -14.47
C SER A 113 -0.37 -11.31 -13.83
N ARG A 114 0.65 -10.54 -13.47
CA ARG A 114 1.88 -11.08 -12.85
C ARG A 114 1.77 -11.06 -11.34
N LYS A 115 2.00 -12.21 -10.72
CA LYS A 115 2.16 -12.35 -9.26
C LYS A 115 3.60 -12.70 -8.96
N MET A 116 4.22 -11.98 -8.05
CA MET A 116 5.62 -12.14 -7.71
C MET A 116 5.87 -11.98 -6.22
N LYS A 117 6.85 -12.72 -5.70
CA LYS A 117 7.36 -12.51 -4.35
C LYS A 117 8.26 -11.28 -4.36
N VAL A 118 8.12 -10.45 -3.35
CA VAL A 118 8.88 -9.19 -3.23
C VAL A 118 9.48 -9.03 -1.84
N ARG A 119 10.53 -8.22 -1.75
CA ARG A 119 11.07 -7.70 -0.51
C ARG A 119 10.64 -6.25 -0.35
N GLY A 120 10.21 -5.88 0.84
CA GLY A 120 9.87 -4.50 1.19
C GLY A 120 11.03 -3.81 1.92
N ASP A 121 11.41 -2.65 1.42
CA ASP A 121 12.43 -1.79 2.03
C ASP A 121 11.87 -0.38 2.26
N SER A 122 12.02 0.14 3.48
CA SER A 122 11.66 1.53 3.76
C SER A 122 12.65 2.48 3.10
N ILE A 123 12.12 3.50 2.43
CA ILE A 123 12.91 4.59 1.88
C ILE A 123 12.88 5.74 2.88
N THR A 124 14.03 6.33 3.18
CA THR A 124 14.17 7.37 4.20
C THR A 124 14.91 8.59 3.65
N GLY A 125 14.89 9.69 4.41
CA GLY A 125 15.64 10.90 4.09
C GLY A 125 15.25 11.52 2.74
N ARG A 126 16.25 12.05 2.06
CA ARG A 126 16.06 12.74 0.78
C ARG A 126 15.46 11.84 -0.30
N GLU A 127 15.87 10.57 -0.35
CA GLU A 127 15.33 9.60 -1.32
C GLU A 127 13.81 9.42 -1.11
N ARG A 128 13.36 9.39 0.15
CA ARG A 128 11.93 9.35 0.47
C ARG A 128 11.19 10.59 -0.02
N GLU A 129 11.75 11.78 0.20
CA GLU A 129 11.14 13.03 -0.25
C GLU A 129 10.98 13.08 -1.77
N GLU A 130 12.02 12.68 -2.48
CA GLU A 130 12.00 12.60 -3.95
C GLU A 130 10.99 11.55 -4.45
N ALA A 131 10.94 10.37 -3.83
CA ALA A 131 9.97 9.33 -4.14
C ALA A 131 8.53 9.79 -3.86
N TYR A 132 8.29 10.45 -2.72
CA TYR A 132 6.98 10.99 -2.37
C TYR A 132 6.51 12.06 -3.36
N ALA A 133 7.41 12.93 -3.79
CA ALA A 133 7.13 13.94 -4.81
C ALA A 133 6.74 13.30 -6.16
N ARG A 134 7.46 12.26 -6.60
CA ARG A 134 7.11 11.49 -7.82
C ARG A 134 5.71 10.88 -7.73
N VAL A 135 5.41 10.24 -6.61
CA VAL A 135 4.09 9.66 -6.34
C VAL A 135 2.99 10.71 -6.38
N THR A 136 3.22 11.86 -5.75
CA THR A 136 2.28 12.99 -5.72
C THR A 136 2.05 13.57 -7.10
N ASN A 137 3.04 13.58 -7.97
CA ASN A 137 2.88 14.04 -9.36
C ASN A 137 1.91 13.17 -10.16
N VAL A 138 1.88 11.87 -9.88
CA VAL A 138 0.96 10.91 -10.53
C VAL A 138 -0.42 10.95 -9.88
N VAL A 139 -0.49 10.94 -8.55
CA VAL A 139 -1.74 10.94 -7.77
C VAL A 139 -1.70 12.12 -6.80
N LYS A 140 -2.30 13.23 -7.20
CA LYS A 140 -2.30 14.51 -6.45
C LYS A 140 -2.83 14.39 -5.01
N GLN A 141 -3.68 13.42 -4.75
CA GLN A 141 -4.29 13.22 -3.44
C GLN A 141 -3.26 12.99 -2.32
N TYR A 142 -2.08 12.45 -2.64
CA TYR A 142 -1.01 12.24 -1.65
C TYR A 142 -0.47 13.55 -1.05
N ALA A 143 -0.51 14.66 -1.79
CA ALA A 143 -0.15 15.96 -1.25
C ALA A 143 -1.05 16.42 -0.08
N GLY A 144 -2.31 15.98 -0.09
CA GLY A 144 -3.26 16.29 0.98
C GLY A 144 -3.05 15.45 2.25
N TYR A 145 -2.52 14.25 2.13
CA TYR A 145 -2.36 13.35 3.27
C TYR A 145 -1.32 13.84 4.28
N VAL A 146 -0.22 14.41 3.81
CA VAL A 146 0.83 14.97 4.69
C VAL A 146 0.34 16.16 5.51
N LYS A 147 -0.73 16.82 5.08
CA LYS A 147 -1.36 17.94 5.81
C LYS A 147 -2.36 17.49 6.87
N LYS A 148 -2.80 16.22 6.82
CA LYS A 148 -3.83 15.68 7.69
C LYS A 148 -3.29 15.03 8.95
N THR A 149 -2.00 14.72 8.98
CA THR A 149 -1.34 14.07 10.12
C THR A 149 0.07 14.63 10.32
N ASP A 150 0.54 14.60 11.57
CA ASP A 150 1.94 14.87 11.92
C ASP A 150 2.83 13.62 11.83
N ARG A 151 2.24 12.47 11.47
CA ARG A 151 2.98 11.24 11.25
C ARG A 151 3.80 11.35 9.95
N GLU A 152 5.09 10.98 10.02
CA GLU A 152 5.83 10.73 8.80
C GLU A 152 5.23 9.53 8.06
N ILE A 153 4.77 9.76 6.83
CA ILE A 153 4.14 8.73 6.01
C ILE A 153 5.24 7.89 5.35
N PRO A 154 5.36 6.58 5.66
CA PRO A 154 6.37 5.73 5.05
C PRO A 154 6.17 5.53 3.56
N VAL A 155 7.27 5.52 2.82
CA VAL A 155 7.35 5.06 1.44
C VAL A 155 8.13 3.75 1.44
N VAL A 156 7.55 2.72 0.84
CA VAL A 156 8.16 1.39 0.76
C VAL A 156 8.46 1.05 -0.69
N ARG A 157 9.68 0.61 -0.95
CA ARG A 157 10.06 0.00 -2.22
C ARG A 157 9.84 -1.50 -2.11
N LEU A 158 9.02 -2.03 -3.00
CA LEU A 158 8.81 -3.47 -3.18
C LEU A 158 9.67 -3.93 -4.35
N THR A 159 10.70 -4.70 -4.07
CA THR A 159 11.63 -5.22 -5.09
C THR A 159 11.38 -6.70 -5.31
N ARG A 160 11.24 -7.11 -6.56
CA ARG A 160 11.10 -8.53 -6.92
C ARG A 160 12.29 -9.33 -6.39
N THR A 161 12.01 -10.43 -5.72
CA THR A 161 13.04 -11.38 -5.30
C THR A 161 13.25 -12.41 -6.41
N SER A 162 14.52 -12.76 -6.64
CA SER A 162 14.85 -13.92 -7.47
C SER A 162 14.32 -15.16 -6.76
N GLY A 163 13.29 -15.78 -7.32
CA GLY A 163 12.76 -17.08 -6.89
C GLY A 163 13.52 -18.19 -7.56
#